data_b5c356c68f18b053d42c9296395b3245
#
_entry.id   b5c356c68f18b053d42c9296395b3245
#
_cell.length_a   1.000
_cell.length_b   1.000
_cell.length_c   1.000
_cell.angle_alpha   90.00
_cell.angle_beta   90.00
_cell.angle_gamma   90.00
#
_symmetry.space_group_name_H-M   'P 1'
#
loop_
_entity.id
_entity.type
_entity.pdbx_description
1 polymer ?
#
loop_
_entity_poly.entity_id
_entity_poly.type
_entity_poly.pdbx_seq_one_letter_code
_entity_poly.pdbx_strand_id
1 'polypeptide(L)'
;TELDAAEKLRVLHDFYRQGEEAAFLFDPQDMMRKGHDFKDYICPDSMEKSSDCLKLGEKYCRVLFLKDYASYIKDSMVTELTDFNRNMMLSIDVVPIPTDEAVREVENRLLGIETNITNWQRRQNANNNFSAVVPYDMELQRKESKEFLDDLTTRDQRMMLAVITMVITADDKKQLDSDTETLLAVARKHMCQLAVLKFQQFDGLNTVLPIGTRRIILNGTATTESLAVFM
;
A
#
# COMPACT_ATOMS: atom_id res chain seq x y z
N THR A 1 12.25 -5.74 -20.11
CA THR A 1 12.03 -5.02 -21.39
C THR A 1 11.11 -3.86 -21.10
N GLU A 2 11.43 -2.66 -21.55
CA GLU A 2 10.55 -1.50 -21.42
C GLU A 2 9.38 -1.64 -22.40
N LEU A 3 8.16 -1.43 -21.91
CA LEU A 3 6.95 -1.45 -22.73
C LEU A 3 6.91 -0.21 -23.62
N ASP A 4 6.50 -0.38 -24.88
CA ASP A 4 6.23 0.74 -25.76
C ASP A 4 4.92 1.47 -25.40
N ALA A 5 4.62 2.57 -26.13
CA ALA A 5 3.42 3.37 -25.82
C ALA A 5 2.11 2.59 -26.05
N ALA A 6 2.06 1.75 -27.08
CA ALA A 6 0.88 0.94 -27.39
C ALA A 6 0.68 -0.17 -26.35
N GLU A 7 1.75 -0.80 -25.90
CA GLU A 7 1.72 -1.82 -24.84
C GLU A 7 1.28 -1.21 -23.49
N LYS A 8 1.79 -0.02 -23.13
CA LYS A 8 1.35 0.72 -21.94
C LYS A 8 -0.14 1.07 -21.99
N LEU A 9 -0.62 1.55 -23.12
CA LEU A 9 -2.04 1.84 -23.34
C LEU A 9 -2.90 0.58 -23.28
N ARG A 10 -2.39 -0.55 -23.81
CA ARG A 10 -3.07 -1.83 -23.74
C ARG A 10 -3.30 -2.30 -22.31
N VAL A 11 -2.29 -2.21 -21.46
CA VAL A 11 -2.42 -2.56 -20.03
C VAL A 11 -3.52 -1.73 -19.37
N LEU A 12 -3.61 -0.44 -19.68
CA LEU A 12 -4.66 0.44 -19.15
C LEU A 12 -6.03 0.11 -19.74
N HIS A 13 -6.11 -0.15 -21.05
CA HIS A 13 -7.34 -0.57 -21.73
C HIS A 13 -7.88 -1.85 -21.10
N ASP A 14 -7.06 -2.89 -20.99
CA ASP A 14 -7.46 -4.20 -20.48
C ASP A 14 -7.94 -4.12 -19.01
N PHE A 15 -7.42 -3.16 -18.25
CA PHE A 15 -7.91 -2.90 -16.89
C PHE A 15 -9.26 -2.17 -16.89
N TYR A 16 -9.39 -1.08 -17.66
CA TYR A 16 -10.59 -0.24 -17.65
C TYR A 16 -11.77 -0.85 -18.43
N ARG A 17 -11.49 -1.66 -19.45
CA ARG A 17 -12.45 -2.29 -20.37
C ARG A 17 -12.36 -3.80 -20.33
N GLN A 18 -12.43 -4.38 -19.13
CA GLN A 18 -12.37 -5.83 -18.96
C GLN A 18 -13.49 -6.53 -19.72
N GLY A 19 -13.11 -7.52 -20.55
CA GLY A 19 -14.01 -8.24 -21.46
C GLY A 19 -14.02 -7.66 -22.87
N GLU A 20 -13.33 -6.54 -23.12
CA GLU A 20 -13.22 -5.90 -24.43
C GLU A 20 -11.77 -5.91 -24.95
N GLU A 21 -10.91 -6.78 -24.43
CA GLU A 21 -9.47 -6.83 -24.75
C GLU A 21 -9.20 -6.98 -26.24
N ALA A 22 -10.09 -7.69 -26.96
CA ALA A 22 -9.98 -7.86 -28.42
C ALA A 22 -10.32 -6.59 -29.22
N ALA A 23 -10.99 -5.62 -28.59
CA ALA A 23 -11.38 -4.38 -29.25
C ALA A 23 -10.26 -3.34 -29.27
N PHE A 24 -9.15 -3.57 -28.55
CA PHE A 24 -8.03 -2.64 -28.52
C PHE A 24 -7.28 -2.64 -29.86
N LEU A 25 -7.52 -1.60 -30.63
CA LEU A 25 -6.85 -1.32 -31.91
C LEU A 25 -6.25 0.09 -31.84
N PHE A 26 -4.99 0.19 -31.43
CA PHE A 26 -4.30 1.46 -31.30
C PHE A 26 -3.28 1.64 -32.43
N ASP A 27 -3.49 2.68 -33.25
CA ASP A 27 -2.55 3.16 -34.26
C ASP A 27 -2.32 4.67 -34.06
N PRO A 28 -1.10 5.12 -33.76
CA PRO A 28 -0.79 6.53 -33.56
C PRO A 28 -1.12 7.42 -34.78
N GLN A 29 -0.96 6.91 -36.00
CA GLN A 29 -1.24 7.67 -37.21
C GLN A 29 -2.76 7.86 -37.41
N ASP A 30 -3.52 6.79 -37.16
CA ASP A 30 -4.99 6.84 -37.25
C ASP A 30 -5.60 7.73 -36.16
N MET A 31 -5.02 7.67 -34.94
CA MET A 31 -5.38 8.53 -33.82
C MET A 31 -5.24 10.03 -34.21
N MET A 32 -4.05 10.42 -34.73
CA MET A 32 -3.82 11.81 -35.13
C MET A 32 -4.74 12.24 -36.27
N ARG A 33 -4.95 11.36 -37.27
CA ARG A 33 -5.81 11.65 -38.41
C ARG A 33 -7.27 11.86 -38.03
N LYS A 34 -7.76 11.10 -37.02
CA LYS A 34 -9.13 11.18 -36.52
C LYS A 34 -9.32 12.25 -35.45
N GLY A 35 -8.24 12.86 -34.96
CA GLY A 35 -8.28 13.81 -33.83
C GLY A 35 -8.67 13.18 -32.51
N HIS A 36 -8.42 11.88 -32.36
CA HIS A 36 -8.64 11.15 -31.11
C HIS A 36 -7.50 11.42 -30.12
N ASP A 37 -7.83 11.34 -28.82
CA ASP A 37 -6.86 11.32 -27.74
C ASP A 37 -6.68 9.85 -27.25
N PHE A 38 -5.55 9.55 -26.57
CA PHE A 38 -5.34 8.24 -25.96
C PHE A 38 -6.45 7.83 -24.99
N LYS A 39 -7.14 8.79 -24.39
CA LYS A 39 -8.29 8.56 -23.51
C LYS A 39 -9.46 7.86 -24.21
N ASP A 40 -9.65 8.13 -25.51
CA ASP A 40 -10.71 7.52 -26.30
C ASP A 40 -10.52 6.01 -26.44
N TYR A 41 -9.28 5.53 -26.25
CA TYR A 41 -8.93 4.11 -26.32
C TYR A 41 -8.99 3.40 -24.98
N ILE A 42 -8.81 4.10 -23.86
CA ILE A 42 -8.68 3.48 -22.54
C ILE A 42 -9.82 3.78 -21.58
N CYS A 43 -10.52 4.91 -21.73
CA CYS A 43 -11.58 5.27 -20.78
C CYS A 43 -12.77 4.31 -20.85
N PRO A 44 -13.32 3.87 -19.69
CA PRO A 44 -14.57 3.11 -19.68
C PRO A 44 -15.75 4.00 -20.10
N ASP A 45 -16.81 3.39 -20.59
CA ASP A 45 -18.02 4.10 -21.03
C ASP A 45 -18.72 4.85 -19.91
N SER A 46 -18.60 4.35 -18.69
CA SER A 46 -19.12 4.99 -17.48
C SER A 46 -18.23 4.77 -16.28
N MET A 47 -18.27 5.70 -15.33
CA MET A 47 -17.58 5.59 -14.05
C MET A 47 -18.48 6.13 -12.94
N GLU A 48 -18.85 5.24 -12.02
CA GLU A 48 -19.60 5.61 -10.82
C GLU A 48 -18.68 5.51 -9.59
N LYS A 49 -18.75 6.52 -8.70
CA LYS A 49 -17.93 6.57 -7.48
C LYS A 49 -18.79 6.31 -6.26
N SER A 50 -18.39 5.32 -5.46
CA SER A 50 -18.95 5.08 -4.13
C SER A 50 -17.89 5.35 -3.05
N SER A 51 -18.31 5.30 -1.79
CA SER A 51 -17.38 5.53 -0.67
C SER A 51 -16.30 4.45 -0.55
N ASP A 52 -16.57 3.24 -1.01
CA ASP A 52 -15.76 2.02 -0.79
C ASP A 52 -15.42 1.25 -2.07
N CYS A 53 -15.93 1.68 -3.21
CA CYS A 53 -15.64 1.06 -4.51
C CYS A 53 -15.90 2.03 -5.66
N LEU A 54 -15.47 1.65 -6.86
CA LEU A 54 -15.81 2.29 -8.13
C LEU A 54 -16.54 1.26 -9.01
N LYS A 55 -17.42 1.72 -9.88
CA LYS A 55 -17.96 0.94 -10.97
C LYS A 55 -17.40 1.50 -12.27
N LEU A 56 -16.75 0.66 -13.05
CA LEU A 56 -16.11 0.97 -14.33
C LEU A 56 -16.84 0.20 -15.43
N GLY A 57 -17.67 0.87 -16.22
CA GLY A 57 -18.60 0.17 -17.10
C GLY A 57 -19.50 -0.78 -16.32
N GLU A 58 -19.44 -2.06 -16.61
CA GLU A 58 -20.23 -3.10 -15.91
C GLU A 58 -19.48 -3.76 -14.74
N LYS A 59 -18.17 -3.48 -14.57
CA LYS A 59 -17.34 -4.11 -13.54
C LYS A 59 -17.20 -3.22 -12.30
N TYR A 60 -17.10 -3.87 -11.15
CA TYR A 60 -16.80 -3.20 -9.89
C TYR A 60 -15.32 -3.33 -9.58
N CYS A 61 -14.70 -2.28 -9.05
CA CYS A 61 -13.35 -2.35 -8.54
C CYS A 61 -13.24 -1.70 -7.15
N ARG A 62 -12.28 -2.18 -6.36
CA ARG A 62 -12.00 -1.69 -5.02
C ARG A 62 -10.51 -1.59 -4.80
N VAL A 63 -10.09 -0.45 -4.28
CA VAL A 63 -8.72 -0.22 -3.88
C VAL A 63 -8.58 -0.47 -2.38
N LEU A 64 -7.60 -1.31 -2.05
CA LEU A 64 -7.15 -1.59 -0.69
C LEU A 64 -5.73 -1.06 -0.52
N PHE A 65 -5.33 -0.87 0.70
CA PHE A 65 -3.97 -0.49 1.06
C PHE A 65 -3.50 -1.23 2.29
N LEU A 66 -2.21 -1.46 2.38
CA LEU A 66 -1.59 -2.05 3.57
C LEU A 66 -1.42 -0.95 4.60
N LYS A 67 -2.24 -1.01 5.67
CA LYS A 67 -2.29 0.00 6.73
C LYS A 67 -1.19 -0.18 7.75
N ASP A 68 -1.00 -1.42 8.19
CA ASP A 68 0.00 -1.79 9.18
C ASP A 68 0.80 -2.98 8.67
N TYR A 69 2.09 -2.94 8.90
CA TYR A 69 3.06 -3.96 8.51
C TYR A 69 3.46 -4.79 9.72
N ALA A 70 3.68 -6.08 9.53
CA ALA A 70 4.41 -6.86 10.51
C ALA A 70 5.87 -6.38 10.55
N SER A 71 6.53 -6.53 11.69
CA SER A 71 7.97 -6.23 11.83
C SER A 71 8.83 -6.99 10.81
N TYR A 72 8.35 -8.13 10.38
CA TYR A 72 8.93 -8.94 9.31
C TYR A 72 7.82 -9.45 8.38
N ILE A 73 7.88 -9.05 7.13
CA ILE A 73 6.97 -9.52 6.06
C ILE A 73 7.56 -10.79 5.47
N LYS A 74 6.74 -11.84 5.33
CA LYS A 74 7.17 -13.12 4.76
C LYS A 74 6.81 -13.19 3.28
N ASP A 75 7.68 -13.77 2.47
CA ASP A 75 7.44 -14.05 1.04
C ASP A 75 6.11 -14.78 0.80
N SER A 76 5.74 -15.68 1.72
CA SER A 76 4.47 -16.40 1.65
C SER A 76 3.24 -15.50 1.66
N MET A 77 3.32 -14.31 2.24
CA MET A 77 2.22 -13.33 2.19
C MET A 77 2.01 -12.82 0.77
N VAL A 78 3.09 -12.44 0.09
CA VAL A 78 3.01 -11.93 -1.28
C VAL A 78 2.49 -13.02 -2.21
N THR A 79 3.02 -14.24 -2.08
CA THR A 79 2.55 -15.41 -2.83
C THR A 79 1.06 -15.66 -2.60
N GLU A 80 0.59 -15.71 -1.35
CA GLU A 80 -0.82 -15.94 -1.04
C GLU A 80 -1.74 -14.80 -1.53
N LEU A 81 -1.25 -13.55 -1.55
CA LEU A 81 -2.00 -12.43 -2.10
C LEU A 81 -2.06 -12.48 -3.63
N THR A 82 -0.98 -12.93 -4.29
CA THR A 82 -0.91 -12.99 -5.76
C THR A 82 -1.50 -14.27 -6.35
N ASP A 83 -1.57 -15.36 -5.60
CA ASP A 83 -2.25 -16.61 -5.98
C ASP A 83 -3.78 -16.46 -6.01
N PHE A 84 -4.29 -15.28 -5.67
CA PHE A 84 -5.70 -14.97 -5.72
C PHE A 84 -6.19 -14.96 -7.17
N ASN A 85 -7.01 -15.95 -7.55
CA ASN A 85 -7.48 -16.15 -8.93
C ASN A 85 -8.54 -15.10 -9.34
N ARG A 86 -8.17 -13.84 -9.34
CA ARG A 86 -8.96 -12.70 -9.79
C ARG A 86 -8.07 -11.67 -10.48
N ASN A 87 -8.69 -10.80 -11.26
CA ASN A 87 -7.97 -9.67 -11.82
C ASN A 87 -7.62 -8.68 -10.71
N MET A 88 -6.32 -8.53 -10.49
CA MET A 88 -5.78 -7.62 -9.49
C MET A 88 -4.49 -6.96 -9.98
N MET A 89 -4.25 -5.78 -9.47
CA MET A 89 -2.94 -5.12 -9.60
C MET A 89 -2.44 -4.76 -8.20
N LEU A 90 -1.16 -4.97 -7.98
CA LEU A 90 -0.43 -4.58 -6.77
C LEU A 90 0.57 -3.50 -7.16
N SER A 91 0.56 -2.38 -6.44
CA SER A 91 1.54 -1.31 -6.59
C SER A 91 2.28 -1.10 -5.28
N ILE A 92 3.58 -0.91 -5.38
CA ILE A 92 4.46 -0.62 -4.28
C ILE A 92 5.24 0.65 -4.63
N ASP A 93 4.83 1.76 -4.02
CA ASP A 93 5.52 3.03 -4.15
C ASP A 93 6.53 3.17 -3.02
N VAL A 94 7.80 3.33 -3.37
CA VAL A 94 8.91 3.42 -2.41
C VAL A 94 9.58 4.77 -2.54
N VAL A 95 9.68 5.49 -1.42
CA VAL A 95 10.42 6.74 -1.33
C VAL A 95 11.54 6.58 -0.30
N PRO A 96 12.80 6.57 -0.71
CA PRO A 96 13.91 6.50 0.22
C PRO A 96 13.99 7.79 1.07
N ILE A 97 14.18 7.62 2.37
CA ILE A 97 14.42 8.73 3.30
C ILE A 97 15.94 8.90 3.45
N PRO A 98 16.47 10.12 3.36
CA PRO A 98 17.88 10.37 3.68
C PRO A 98 18.24 9.82 5.07
N THR A 99 19.41 9.20 5.20
CA THR A 99 19.81 8.50 6.43
C THR A 99 19.83 9.44 7.65
N ASP A 100 20.27 10.67 7.48
CA ASP A 100 20.29 11.69 8.54
C ASP A 100 18.87 12.08 9.01
N GLU A 101 17.91 12.15 8.11
CA GLU A 101 16.51 12.39 8.45
C GLU A 101 15.90 11.15 9.14
N ALA A 102 16.19 9.96 8.64
CA ALA A 102 15.73 8.71 9.20
C ALA A 102 16.22 8.53 10.65
N VAL A 103 17.51 8.73 10.88
CA VAL A 103 18.12 8.65 12.23
C VAL A 103 17.45 9.64 13.17
N ARG A 104 17.31 10.90 12.76
CA ARG A 104 16.67 11.93 13.56
C ARG A 104 15.21 11.62 13.90
N GLU A 105 14.47 11.04 12.96
CA GLU A 105 13.08 10.65 13.20
C GLU A 105 12.98 9.52 14.23
N VAL A 106 13.84 8.50 14.11
CA VAL A 106 13.88 7.38 15.07
C VAL A 106 14.35 7.83 16.45
N GLU A 107 15.35 8.72 16.52
CA GLU A 107 15.79 9.33 17.79
C GLU A 107 14.67 10.12 18.48
N ASN A 108 13.92 10.93 17.72
CA ASN A 108 12.78 11.68 18.26
C ASN A 108 11.67 10.74 18.76
N ARG A 109 11.41 9.66 18.03
CA ARG A 109 10.45 8.63 18.45
C ARG A 109 10.90 7.95 19.74
N LEU A 110 12.17 7.57 19.82
CA LEU A 110 12.77 6.97 21.03
C LEU A 110 12.68 7.91 22.23
N LEU A 111 13.00 9.18 22.04
CA LEU A 111 12.87 10.21 23.10
C LEU A 111 11.42 10.36 23.58
N GLY A 112 10.46 10.30 22.66
CA GLY A 112 9.03 10.30 23.02
C GLY A 112 8.64 9.10 23.87
N ILE A 113 9.11 7.89 23.51
CA ILE A 113 8.87 6.66 24.27
C ILE A 113 9.51 6.77 25.67
N GLU A 114 10.75 7.20 25.77
CA GLU A 114 11.44 7.34 27.07
C GLU A 114 10.78 8.41 27.96
N THR A 115 10.28 9.48 27.37
CA THR A 115 9.46 10.48 28.07
C THR A 115 8.17 9.87 28.63
N ASN A 116 7.49 9.05 27.82
CA ASN A 116 6.27 8.36 28.25
C ASN A 116 6.54 7.38 29.41
N ILE A 117 7.62 6.62 29.33
CA ILE A 117 8.06 5.70 30.40
C ILE A 117 8.35 6.49 31.67
N THR A 118 9.10 7.59 31.57
CA THR A 118 9.43 8.45 32.71
C THR A 118 8.17 9.05 33.36
N ASN A 119 7.23 9.53 32.56
CA ASN A 119 5.97 10.07 33.04
C ASN A 119 5.10 8.98 33.72
N TRP A 120 5.10 7.78 33.16
CA TRP A 120 4.42 6.63 33.76
C TRP A 120 5.03 6.30 35.15
N GLN A 121 6.36 6.19 35.22
CA GLN A 121 7.07 5.94 36.49
C GLN A 121 6.78 7.03 37.54
N ARG A 122 6.81 8.30 37.15
CA ARG A 122 6.46 9.42 38.04
C ARG A 122 5.05 9.28 38.59
N ARG A 123 4.07 8.87 37.78
CA ARG A 123 2.68 8.61 38.23
C ARG A 123 2.61 7.45 39.22
N GLN A 124 3.35 6.36 38.97
CA GLN A 124 3.38 5.23 39.91
C GLN A 124 4.00 5.63 41.25
N ASN A 125 5.09 6.36 41.22
CA ASN A 125 5.73 6.87 42.44
C ASN A 125 4.81 7.82 43.24
N ALA A 126 4.07 8.70 42.56
CA ALA A 126 3.07 9.56 43.19
C ALA A 126 1.93 8.77 43.86
N ASN A 127 1.64 7.58 43.35
CA ASN A 127 0.68 6.64 43.91
C ASN A 127 1.29 5.67 44.96
N ASN A 128 2.54 5.94 45.43
CA ASN A 128 3.29 5.08 46.36
C ASN A 128 3.55 3.65 45.82
N ASN A 129 3.52 3.45 44.53
CA ASN A 129 3.80 2.16 43.88
C ASN A 129 5.24 2.14 43.31
N PHE A 130 6.22 2.11 44.19
CA PHE A 130 7.65 2.19 43.81
C PHE A 130 8.21 0.93 43.14
N SER A 131 7.52 -0.19 43.26
CA SER A 131 7.89 -1.47 42.63
C SER A 131 7.19 -1.74 41.32
N ALA A 132 6.48 -0.76 40.75
CA ALA A 132 5.77 -0.92 39.49
C ALA A 132 6.75 -1.16 38.34
N VAL A 133 6.56 -2.28 37.64
CA VAL A 133 7.32 -2.64 36.44
C VAL A 133 6.72 -1.91 35.26
N VAL A 134 7.59 -1.34 34.41
CA VAL A 134 7.15 -0.68 33.16
C VAL A 134 6.31 -1.66 32.32
N PRO A 135 5.18 -1.22 31.77
CA PRO A 135 4.36 -2.06 30.89
C PRO A 135 5.16 -2.65 29.75
N TYR A 136 4.90 -3.93 29.45
CA TYR A 136 5.65 -4.69 28.45
C TYR A 136 5.64 -4.01 27.06
N ASP A 137 4.51 -3.45 26.66
CA ASP A 137 4.34 -2.74 25.37
C ASP A 137 5.26 -1.51 25.26
N MET A 138 5.46 -0.75 26.35
CA MET A 138 6.39 0.40 26.36
C MET A 138 7.85 -0.07 26.25
N GLU A 139 8.19 -1.14 26.97
CA GLU A 139 9.53 -1.75 26.88
C GLU A 139 9.79 -2.32 25.49
N LEU A 140 8.80 -2.98 24.90
CA LEU A 140 8.90 -3.54 23.56
C LEU A 140 9.12 -2.42 22.52
N GLN A 141 8.30 -1.37 22.56
CA GLN A 141 8.46 -0.21 21.66
C GLN A 141 9.82 0.46 21.80
N ARG A 142 10.33 0.57 23.04
CA ARG A 142 11.67 1.11 23.30
C ARG A 142 12.75 0.22 22.68
N LYS A 143 12.64 -1.09 22.86
CA LYS A 143 13.58 -2.07 22.31
C LYS A 143 13.60 -2.04 20.79
N GLU A 144 12.43 -2.14 20.16
CA GLU A 144 12.28 -2.09 18.70
C GLU A 144 12.84 -0.80 18.10
N SER A 145 12.59 0.35 18.74
CA SER A 145 13.11 1.63 18.28
C SER A 145 14.64 1.72 18.40
N LYS A 146 15.25 1.12 19.44
CA LYS A 146 16.70 1.03 19.59
C LYS A 146 17.33 0.08 18.57
N GLU A 147 16.77 -1.08 18.34
CA GLU A 147 17.19 -2.04 17.33
C GLU A 147 17.12 -1.40 15.93
N PHE A 148 16.05 -0.68 15.63
CA PHE A 148 15.90 0.01 14.35
C PHE A 148 16.96 1.15 14.18
N LEU A 149 17.26 1.89 15.23
CA LEU A 149 18.32 2.89 15.20
C LEU A 149 19.70 2.25 14.95
N ASP A 150 19.97 1.10 15.59
CA ASP A 150 21.20 0.34 15.38
C ASP A 150 21.29 -0.18 13.93
N ASP A 151 20.20 -0.69 13.38
CA ASP A 151 20.11 -1.13 11.99
C ASP A 151 20.45 -0.01 11.00
N LEU A 152 19.93 1.20 11.23
CA LEU A 152 20.21 2.37 10.39
C LEU A 152 21.65 2.88 10.49
N THR A 153 22.29 2.73 11.66
CA THR A 153 23.62 3.31 11.93
C THR A 153 24.75 2.33 11.73
N THR A 154 24.52 1.01 11.94
CA THR A 154 25.58 0.00 11.94
C THR A 154 25.43 -1.05 10.87
N ARG A 155 24.19 -1.35 10.42
CA ARG A 155 23.92 -2.45 9.47
C ARG A 155 23.62 -2.02 8.05
N ASP A 156 23.89 -0.76 7.70
CA ASP A 156 23.63 -0.17 6.37
C ASP A 156 22.17 -0.35 5.87
N GLN A 157 21.23 -0.52 6.81
CA GLN A 157 19.81 -0.52 6.48
C GLN A 157 19.35 0.91 6.18
N ARG A 158 18.38 1.04 5.28
CA ARG A 158 17.78 2.32 4.93
C ARG A 158 16.32 2.34 5.30
N MET A 159 15.87 3.47 5.80
CA MET A 159 14.46 3.73 6.03
C MET A 159 13.81 4.20 4.74
N MET A 160 12.68 3.64 4.43
CA MET A 160 11.90 3.97 3.24
C MET A 160 10.44 4.21 3.64
N LEU A 161 9.82 5.18 3.00
CA LEU A 161 8.35 5.29 3.00
C LEU A 161 7.83 4.37 1.92
N ALA A 162 7.03 3.39 2.31
CA ALA A 162 6.38 2.49 1.39
C ALA A 162 4.86 2.68 1.42
N VAL A 163 4.26 2.76 0.25
CA VAL A 163 2.81 2.76 0.08
C VAL A 163 2.48 1.54 -0.77
N ILE A 164 1.88 0.54 -0.13
CA ILE A 164 1.47 -0.70 -0.80
C ILE A 164 -0.03 -0.64 -0.98
N THR A 165 -0.44 -0.58 -2.23
CA THR A 165 -1.84 -0.51 -2.64
C THR A 165 -2.15 -1.63 -3.61
N MET A 166 -3.39 -2.11 -3.55
CA MET A 166 -3.86 -3.09 -4.53
C MET A 166 -5.27 -2.72 -4.98
N VAL A 167 -5.58 -3.06 -6.22
CA VAL A 167 -6.93 -2.99 -6.77
C VAL A 167 -7.38 -4.37 -7.18
N ILE A 168 -8.61 -4.71 -6.82
CA ILE A 168 -9.28 -5.92 -7.26
C ILE A 168 -10.53 -5.56 -8.05
N THR A 169 -10.91 -6.42 -9.00
CA THR A 169 -12.11 -6.23 -9.81
C THR A 169 -13.02 -7.45 -9.71
N ALA A 170 -14.32 -7.22 -9.84
CA ALA A 170 -15.34 -8.27 -9.81
C ALA A 170 -16.52 -7.91 -10.71
N ASP A 171 -17.30 -8.92 -11.08
CA ASP A 171 -18.50 -8.75 -11.93
C ASP A 171 -19.65 -8.08 -11.17
N ASP A 172 -19.76 -8.36 -9.89
CA ASP A 172 -20.77 -7.78 -9.04
C ASP A 172 -20.23 -7.38 -7.65
N LYS A 173 -21.02 -6.58 -6.94
CA LYS A 173 -20.61 -6.05 -5.63
C LYS A 173 -20.52 -7.14 -4.56
N LYS A 174 -21.32 -8.21 -4.63
CA LYS A 174 -21.27 -9.30 -3.64
C LYS A 174 -19.98 -10.09 -3.77
N GLN A 175 -19.57 -10.35 -5.01
CA GLN A 175 -18.29 -10.99 -5.30
C GLN A 175 -17.13 -10.10 -4.82
N LEU A 176 -17.20 -8.78 -5.11
CA LEU A 176 -16.20 -7.83 -4.65
C LEU A 176 -16.07 -7.81 -3.12
N ASP A 177 -17.19 -7.85 -2.40
CA ASP A 177 -17.20 -7.88 -0.93
C ASP A 177 -16.61 -9.20 -0.41
N SER A 178 -16.96 -10.35 -0.98
CA SER A 178 -16.41 -11.66 -0.63
C SER A 178 -14.91 -11.74 -0.89
N ASP A 179 -14.46 -11.27 -2.04
CA ASP A 179 -13.05 -11.23 -2.43
C ASP A 179 -12.24 -10.30 -1.51
N THR A 180 -12.82 -9.17 -1.14
CA THR A 180 -12.22 -8.23 -0.16
C THR A 180 -12.01 -8.91 1.19
N GLU A 181 -13.04 -9.58 1.74
CA GLU A 181 -12.93 -10.27 3.04
C GLU A 181 -11.87 -11.39 3.00
N THR A 182 -11.76 -12.10 1.89
CA THR A 182 -10.72 -13.12 1.70
C THR A 182 -9.32 -12.50 1.79
N LEU A 183 -9.07 -11.40 1.08
CA LEU A 183 -7.77 -10.70 1.12
C LEU A 183 -7.45 -10.11 2.49
N LEU A 184 -8.46 -9.55 3.18
CA LEU A 184 -8.32 -9.08 4.55
C LEU A 184 -7.96 -10.22 5.52
N ALA A 185 -8.51 -11.42 5.31
CA ALA A 185 -8.19 -12.60 6.11
C ALA A 185 -6.76 -13.10 5.86
N VAL A 186 -6.31 -13.11 4.60
CA VAL A 186 -4.93 -13.45 4.24
C VAL A 186 -3.95 -12.50 4.92
N ALA A 187 -4.16 -11.19 4.83
CA ALA A 187 -3.29 -10.21 5.47
C ALA A 187 -3.22 -10.42 7.00
N ARG A 188 -4.37 -10.63 7.66
CA ARG A 188 -4.44 -10.91 9.11
C ARG A 188 -3.67 -12.17 9.52
N LYS A 189 -3.71 -13.23 8.69
CA LYS A 189 -2.93 -14.47 8.89
C LYS A 189 -1.43 -14.17 8.97
N HIS A 190 -0.96 -13.18 8.24
CA HIS A 190 0.44 -12.74 8.21
C HIS A 190 0.72 -11.55 9.15
N MET A 191 -0.16 -11.28 10.12
CA MET A 191 -0.05 -10.17 11.07
C MET A 191 0.06 -8.78 10.40
N CYS A 192 -0.43 -8.67 9.18
CA CYS A 192 -0.54 -7.42 8.45
C CYS A 192 -2.00 -6.96 8.40
N GLN A 193 -2.22 -5.67 8.29
CA GLN A 193 -3.55 -5.10 8.21
C GLN A 193 -3.79 -4.46 6.84
N LEU A 194 -4.54 -5.14 5.97
CA LEU A 194 -5.15 -4.52 4.80
C LEU A 194 -6.41 -3.74 5.21
N ALA A 195 -6.66 -2.64 4.55
CA ALA A 195 -7.87 -1.85 4.73
C ALA A 195 -8.41 -1.35 3.39
N VAL A 196 -9.73 -1.17 3.31
CA VAL A 196 -10.38 -0.54 2.16
C VAL A 196 -10.15 0.96 2.21
N LEU A 197 -9.71 1.53 1.12
CA LEU A 197 -9.49 2.97 0.97
C LEU A 197 -10.85 3.69 0.83
N LYS A 198 -11.38 4.18 1.96
CA LYS A 198 -12.69 4.85 1.96
C LYS A 198 -12.59 6.28 1.46
N PHE A 199 -13.57 6.70 0.62
CA PHE A 199 -13.72 8.04 0.03
C PHE A 199 -12.59 8.50 -0.90
N GLN A 200 -11.52 7.72 -1.05
CA GLN A 200 -10.35 8.01 -1.89
C GLN A 200 -10.12 6.91 -2.94
N GLN A 201 -11.16 6.17 -3.32
CA GLN A 201 -11.06 5.05 -4.25
C GLN A 201 -10.47 5.47 -5.60
N PHE A 202 -10.86 6.64 -6.11
CA PHE A 202 -10.36 7.15 -7.39
C PHE A 202 -8.88 7.57 -7.32
N ASP A 203 -8.48 8.23 -6.24
CA ASP A 203 -7.08 8.59 -6.02
C ASP A 203 -6.22 7.34 -5.79
N GLY A 204 -6.80 6.34 -5.10
CA GLY A 204 -6.23 5.02 -4.95
C GLY A 204 -6.00 4.32 -6.28
N LEU A 205 -7.00 4.29 -7.13
CA LEU A 205 -6.90 3.69 -8.45
C LEU A 205 -5.77 4.34 -9.27
N ASN A 206 -5.71 5.68 -9.30
CA ASN A 206 -4.63 6.39 -9.99
C ASN A 206 -3.24 6.11 -9.39
N THR A 207 -3.16 5.72 -8.13
CA THR A 207 -1.89 5.32 -7.51
C THR A 207 -1.49 3.90 -7.90
N VAL A 208 -2.45 2.97 -7.96
CA VAL A 208 -2.17 1.56 -8.30
C VAL A 208 -1.81 1.37 -9.77
N LEU A 209 -2.45 2.12 -10.67
CA LEU A 209 -2.23 1.98 -12.11
C LEU A 209 -0.81 2.43 -12.51
N PRO A 210 -0.22 1.82 -13.53
CA PRO A 210 1.15 2.11 -13.97
C PRO A 210 1.26 3.43 -14.76
N ILE A 211 0.69 4.50 -14.22
CA ILE A 211 0.70 5.85 -14.80
C ILE A 211 1.69 6.80 -14.13
N GLY A 212 2.46 6.30 -13.15
CA GLY A 212 3.53 7.05 -12.49
C GLY A 212 3.04 8.18 -11.57
N THR A 213 1.79 8.11 -11.09
CA THR A 213 1.25 9.13 -10.17
C THR A 213 0.92 8.51 -8.82
N ARG A 214 1.38 9.14 -7.74
CA ARG A 214 0.98 8.82 -6.38
C ARG A 214 0.05 9.91 -5.84
N ARG A 215 -1.23 9.59 -5.68
CA ARG A 215 -2.25 10.53 -5.18
C ARG A 215 -2.65 10.29 -3.75
N ILE A 216 -2.25 9.13 -3.19
CA ILE A 216 -2.52 8.79 -1.80
C ILE A 216 -1.29 9.13 -0.96
N ILE A 217 -1.53 9.79 0.18
CA ILE A 217 -0.52 10.06 1.20
C ILE A 217 -0.81 9.11 2.36
N LEU A 218 -0.15 7.96 2.35
CA LEU A 218 -0.19 6.99 3.43
C LEU A 218 1.24 6.82 3.93
N ASN A 219 1.46 7.02 5.21
CA ASN A 219 2.79 6.99 5.79
C ASN A 219 3.01 5.63 6.47
N GLY A 220 3.46 4.65 5.68
CA GLY A 220 4.05 3.42 6.20
C GLY A 220 5.57 3.49 6.11
N THR A 221 6.27 3.29 7.22
CA THR A 221 7.74 3.18 7.22
C THR A 221 8.14 1.72 7.12
N ALA A 222 9.06 1.40 6.21
CA ALA A 222 9.60 0.07 6.02
C ALA A 222 11.13 0.13 5.95
N THR A 223 11.79 -0.97 6.29
CA THR A 223 13.23 -1.14 6.09
C THR A 223 13.53 -1.71 4.71
N THR A 224 14.77 -1.59 4.28
CA THR A 224 15.26 -2.23 3.04
C THR A 224 14.96 -3.73 3.04
N GLU A 225 15.17 -4.39 4.18
CA GLU A 225 14.93 -5.83 4.35
C GLU A 225 13.43 -6.19 4.18
N SER A 226 12.54 -5.41 4.80
CA SER A 226 11.09 -5.63 4.69
C SER A 226 10.56 -5.43 3.27
N LEU A 227 11.16 -4.52 2.48
CA LEU A 227 10.76 -4.27 1.11
C LEU A 227 11.31 -5.28 0.12
N ALA A 228 12.47 -5.91 0.41
CA ALA A 228 13.07 -6.92 -0.45
C ALA A 228 12.15 -8.13 -0.70
N VAL A 229 11.22 -8.39 0.22
CA VAL A 229 10.21 -9.46 0.09
C VAL A 229 9.24 -9.24 -1.07
N PHE A 230 9.04 -7.98 -1.49
CA PHE A 230 8.13 -7.62 -2.59
C PHE A 230 8.83 -7.51 -3.95
N MET A 231 10.14 -7.71 -3.99
CA MET A 231 10.94 -7.64 -5.23
C MET A 231 11.27 -9.04 -5.76
#